data_a8924557a96d5778aa96cb0682c8a603
#
_entry.id   a8924557a96d5778aa96cb0682c8a603
#
_cell.length_a   1.000
_cell.length_b   1.000
_cell.length_c   1.000
_cell.angle_alpha   90.00
_cell.angle_beta   90.00
_cell.angle_gamma   90.00
#
_symmetry.space_group_name_H-M   'P 1'
#
loop_
_entity.id
_entity.type
_entity.pdbx_description
1 polymer ?
#
loop_
_entity_poly.entity_id
_entity_poly.type
_entity_poly.pdbx_seq_one_letter_code
_entity_poly.pdbx_strand_id
1 'polypeptide(L)'
;MAVAAIIIVLAAAFAIYTGATYPRNIVNIPVSFTVGADVTTGDFDQPVLNDQVQVQVAIQNGAALWEARILSGDQLIWEHSGAQGEQQSYNSGWIQLPSGSYNFTFGTIGIGSLDATFSITSKGGFW
;
A
#
# COMPACT_ATOMS: atom_id res chain seq x y z
N MET A 1 44.72 -6.86 5.49
CA MET A 1 43.99 -7.54 4.42
C MET A 1 42.62 -8.04 4.90
N ALA A 2 42.56 -8.88 5.95
CA ALA A 2 41.27 -9.41 6.47
C ALA A 2 40.32 -8.31 6.94
N VAL A 3 40.79 -7.26 7.58
CA VAL A 3 39.96 -6.16 8.09
C VAL A 3 39.30 -5.40 6.93
N ALA A 4 40.02 -5.14 5.85
CA ALA A 4 39.48 -4.47 4.68
C ALA A 4 38.36 -5.26 4.01
N ALA A 5 38.51 -6.60 3.91
CA ALA A 5 37.50 -7.48 3.36
C ALA A 5 36.21 -7.48 4.20
N ILE A 6 36.33 -7.50 5.53
CA ILE A 6 35.19 -7.43 6.46
C ILE A 6 34.44 -6.10 6.30
N ILE A 7 35.13 -4.98 6.21
CA ILE A 7 34.51 -3.67 6.01
C ILE A 7 33.75 -3.61 4.71
N ILE A 8 34.27 -4.16 3.61
CA ILE A 8 33.60 -4.20 2.31
C ILE A 8 32.33 -5.04 2.40
N VAL A 9 32.36 -6.20 3.04
CA VAL A 9 31.19 -7.07 3.22
C VAL A 9 30.10 -6.37 4.03
N LEU A 10 30.47 -5.71 5.14
CA LEU A 10 29.51 -4.99 5.97
C LEU A 10 28.88 -3.81 5.22
N ALA A 11 29.66 -3.07 4.46
CA ALA A 11 29.14 -1.96 3.65
C ALA A 11 28.18 -2.46 2.56
N ALA A 12 28.50 -3.55 1.90
CA ALA A 12 27.63 -4.15 0.89
C ALA A 12 26.32 -4.66 1.52
N ALA A 13 26.38 -5.32 2.67
CA ALA A 13 25.19 -5.79 3.39
C ALA A 13 24.29 -4.63 3.82
N PHE A 14 24.88 -3.55 4.31
CA PHE A 14 24.13 -2.34 4.71
C PHE A 14 23.47 -1.69 3.50
N ALA A 15 24.17 -1.57 2.36
CA ALA A 15 23.60 -1.01 1.14
C ALA A 15 22.45 -1.86 0.60
N ILE A 16 22.55 -3.18 0.64
CA ILE A 16 21.47 -4.09 0.24
C ILE A 16 20.27 -3.92 1.17
N TYR A 17 20.48 -3.89 2.48
CA TYR A 17 19.41 -3.71 3.45
C TYR A 17 18.68 -2.37 3.25
N THR A 18 19.40 -1.27 3.14
CA THR A 18 18.79 0.05 2.96
C THR A 18 18.05 0.15 1.62
N GLY A 19 18.62 -0.39 0.55
CA GLY A 19 17.97 -0.45 -0.76
C GLY A 19 16.72 -1.30 -0.77
N ALA A 20 16.73 -2.45 -0.06
CA ALA A 20 15.58 -3.35 0.02
C ALA A 20 14.46 -2.79 0.90
N THR A 21 14.79 -2.01 1.93
CA THR A 21 13.81 -1.50 2.92
C THR A 21 13.38 -0.06 2.67
N TYR A 22 13.95 0.61 1.68
CA TYR A 22 13.56 1.98 1.33
C TYR A 22 12.09 2.05 0.94
N PRO A 23 11.35 3.08 1.37
CA PRO A 23 9.94 3.22 1.01
C PRO A 23 9.73 3.23 -0.50
N ARG A 24 8.86 2.35 -0.99
CA ARG A 24 8.54 2.24 -2.42
C ARG A 24 7.12 1.78 -2.65
N ASN A 25 6.55 2.25 -3.73
CA ASN A 25 5.23 1.87 -4.17
C ASN A 25 5.24 0.43 -4.67
N ILE A 26 4.38 -0.43 -4.11
CA ILE A 26 4.20 -1.82 -4.56
C ILE A 26 2.84 -2.05 -5.20
N VAL A 27 1.88 -1.15 -4.98
CA VAL A 27 0.60 -1.14 -5.67
C VAL A 27 0.29 0.29 -6.07
N ASN A 28 -0.14 0.50 -7.32
CA ASN A 28 -0.52 1.82 -7.83
C ASN A 28 -1.55 1.64 -8.93
N ILE A 29 -2.82 1.86 -8.62
CA ILE A 29 -3.93 1.57 -9.51
C ILE A 29 -4.83 2.81 -9.65
N PRO A 30 -5.01 3.33 -10.87
CA PRO A 30 -6.03 4.34 -11.10
C PRO A 30 -7.42 3.71 -11.07
N VAL A 31 -8.37 4.37 -10.42
CA VAL A 31 -9.74 3.91 -10.31
C VAL A 31 -10.64 5.00 -10.84
N SER A 32 -11.54 4.63 -11.75
CA SER A 32 -12.56 5.52 -12.29
C SER A 32 -13.93 4.88 -12.10
N PHE A 33 -14.79 5.57 -11.38
CA PHE A 33 -16.12 5.08 -11.01
C PHE A 33 -17.17 6.12 -11.41
N THR A 34 -18.28 5.70 -11.96
CA THR A 34 -19.36 6.62 -12.34
C THR A 34 -20.59 6.50 -11.45
N VAL A 35 -21.34 5.42 -11.54
CA VAL A 35 -22.58 5.21 -10.79
C VAL A 35 -22.74 3.72 -10.51
N GLY A 36 -23.22 3.35 -9.32
CA GLY A 36 -23.50 1.97 -8.95
C GLY A 36 -22.50 1.43 -7.95
N ALA A 37 -21.96 0.26 -8.22
CA ALA A 37 -20.95 -0.38 -7.39
C ALA A 37 -19.86 -0.97 -8.26
N ASP A 38 -18.60 -0.80 -7.84
CA ASP A 38 -17.44 -1.36 -8.51
C ASP A 38 -16.42 -1.83 -7.48
N VAL A 39 -15.71 -2.92 -7.78
CA VAL A 39 -14.68 -3.48 -6.91
C VAL A 39 -13.45 -3.83 -7.73
N THR A 40 -12.31 -3.30 -7.30
CA THR A 40 -11.00 -3.65 -7.85
C THR A 40 -10.27 -4.53 -6.83
N THR A 41 -9.80 -5.69 -7.27
CA THR A 41 -9.06 -6.62 -6.43
C THR A 41 -7.71 -6.93 -7.06
N GLY A 42 -6.75 -7.30 -6.22
CA GLY A 42 -5.44 -7.72 -6.69
C GLY A 42 -4.62 -8.33 -5.57
N ASP A 43 -3.45 -8.80 -5.94
CA ASP A 43 -2.50 -9.41 -5.02
C ASP A 43 -1.25 -8.55 -4.93
N PHE A 44 -0.58 -8.60 -3.78
CA PHE A 44 0.74 -8.00 -3.63
C PHE A 44 1.58 -8.80 -2.64
N ASP A 45 2.89 -8.66 -2.77
CA ASP A 45 3.83 -9.28 -1.85
C ASP A 45 4.54 -8.21 -1.03
N GLN A 46 4.54 -8.39 0.29
CA GLN A 46 5.38 -7.59 1.17
C GLN A 46 6.80 -8.15 1.12
N PRO A 47 7.80 -7.37 0.68
CA PRO A 47 9.17 -7.84 0.57
C PRO A 47 9.75 -8.36 1.89
N VAL A 48 10.72 -9.28 1.80
CA VAL A 48 11.25 -10.04 2.93
C VAL A 48 11.76 -9.17 4.07
N LEU A 49 12.40 -8.05 3.78
CA LEU A 49 12.96 -7.17 4.82
C LEU A 49 12.03 -6.04 5.24
N ASN A 50 10.83 -5.98 4.67
CA ASN A 50 9.87 -4.94 4.96
C ASN A 50 8.79 -5.45 5.92
N ASP A 51 8.34 -4.59 6.80
CA ASP A 51 7.34 -4.92 7.82
C ASP A 51 6.28 -3.83 7.99
N GLN A 52 6.27 -2.82 7.14
CA GLN A 52 5.29 -1.74 7.20
C GLN A 52 4.78 -1.37 5.82
N VAL A 53 3.50 -1.02 5.75
CA VAL A 53 2.88 -0.49 4.54
C VAL A 53 2.08 0.76 4.86
N GLN A 54 1.90 1.61 3.85
CA GLN A 54 1.06 2.78 3.92
C GLN A 54 0.06 2.73 2.78
N VAL A 55 -1.23 2.81 3.09
CA VAL A 55 -2.29 2.83 2.10
C VAL A 55 -2.70 4.27 1.83
N GLN A 56 -2.71 4.65 0.55
CA GLN A 56 -3.09 5.98 0.12
C GLN A 56 -4.21 5.90 -0.91
N VAL A 57 -5.20 6.75 -0.75
CA VAL A 57 -6.25 6.98 -1.75
C VAL A 57 -6.18 8.44 -2.13
N ALA A 58 -5.62 8.72 -3.30
CA ALA A 58 -5.48 10.07 -3.82
C ALA A 58 -6.69 10.39 -4.69
N ILE A 59 -7.60 11.21 -4.20
CA ILE A 59 -8.83 11.57 -4.91
C ILE A 59 -8.54 12.78 -5.80
N GLN A 60 -8.63 12.56 -7.11
CA GLN A 60 -8.43 13.61 -8.10
C GLN A 60 -9.71 14.37 -8.41
N ASN A 61 -10.84 13.68 -8.41
CA ASN A 61 -12.11 14.29 -8.77
C ASN A 61 -13.29 13.47 -8.25
N GLY A 62 -14.39 14.13 -7.92
CA GLY A 62 -15.63 13.48 -7.56
C GLY A 62 -15.73 13.09 -6.10
N ALA A 63 -16.83 12.43 -5.76
CA ALA A 63 -17.11 11.94 -4.43
C ALA A 63 -18.03 10.73 -4.49
N ALA A 64 -17.59 9.63 -3.91
CA ALA A 64 -18.38 8.42 -3.77
C ALA A 64 -17.96 7.73 -2.47
N LEU A 65 -18.79 6.80 -1.99
CA LEU A 65 -18.45 5.97 -0.86
C LEU A 65 -17.43 4.94 -1.32
N TRP A 66 -16.32 4.80 -0.59
CA TRP A 66 -15.29 3.84 -0.94
C TRP A 66 -14.84 3.05 0.28
N GLU A 67 -14.28 1.87 0.03
CA GLU A 67 -13.75 1.00 1.07
C GLU A 67 -12.48 0.33 0.55
N ALA A 68 -11.42 0.37 1.37
CA ALA A 68 -10.16 -0.28 1.07
C ALA A 68 -9.87 -1.34 2.13
N ARG A 69 -9.40 -2.52 1.69
CA ARG A 69 -9.09 -3.66 2.56
C ARG A 69 -7.78 -4.31 2.18
N ILE A 70 -7.09 -4.83 3.20
CA ILE A 70 -5.95 -5.74 3.02
C ILE A 70 -6.32 -7.06 3.71
N LEU A 71 -6.14 -8.18 3.00
CA LEU A 71 -6.48 -9.50 3.48
C LEU A 71 -5.30 -10.46 3.32
N SER A 72 -5.23 -11.44 4.21
CA SER A 72 -4.34 -12.61 4.08
C SER A 72 -5.23 -13.83 3.85
N GLY A 73 -5.37 -14.26 2.59
CA GLY A 73 -6.38 -15.24 2.23
C GLY A 73 -7.78 -14.71 2.53
N ASP A 74 -8.51 -15.39 3.39
CA ASP A 74 -9.85 -14.97 3.82
C ASP A 74 -9.83 -14.10 5.08
N GLN A 75 -8.66 -13.88 5.69
CA GLN A 75 -8.54 -13.13 6.92
C GLN A 75 -8.37 -11.63 6.63
N LEU A 76 -9.26 -10.82 7.19
CA LEU A 76 -9.13 -9.36 7.13
C LEU A 76 -8.01 -8.90 8.06
N ILE A 77 -7.04 -8.18 7.49
CA ILE A 77 -5.91 -7.61 8.22
C ILE A 77 -6.15 -6.14 8.54
N TRP A 78 -6.68 -5.38 7.58
CA TRP A 78 -6.89 -3.94 7.71
C TRP A 78 -8.02 -3.49 6.78
N GLU A 79 -8.82 -2.52 7.24
CA GLU A 79 -9.83 -1.87 6.39
C GLU A 79 -10.05 -0.42 6.79
N HIS A 80 -10.48 0.38 5.83
CA HIS A 80 -10.93 1.74 6.05
C HIS A 80 -11.95 2.13 4.99
N SER A 81 -12.92 2.95 5.38
CA SER A 81 -13.97 3.43 4.49
C SER A 81 -13.99 4.95 4.45
N GLY A 82 -14.15 5.52 3.26
CA GLY A 82 -14.39 6.94 3.05
C GLY A 82 -15.87 7.22 2.86
N ALA A 83 -16.42 8.23 3.53
CA ALA A 83 -17.83 8.58 3.42
C ALA A 83 -18.14 9.25 2.08
N GLN A 84 -19.36 9.05 1.59
CA GLN A 84 -19.83 9.73 0.38
C GLN A 84 -19.85 11.25 0.61
N GLY A 85 -19.37 12.01 -0.37
CA GLY A 85 -19.23 13.45 -0.27
C GLY A 85 -17.85 13.93 0.17
N GLU A 86 -17.00 13.03 0.68
CA GLU A 86 -15.62 13.36 1.00
C GLU A 86 -14.81 13.47 -0.30
N GLN A 87 -14.15 14.61 -0.48
CA GLN A 87 -13.26 14.86 -1.62
C GLN A 87 -11.80 14.91 -1.18
N GLN A 88 -11.51 14.48 0.05
CA GLN A 88 -10.17 14.52 0.60
C GLN A 88 -9.46 13.20 0.38
N SER A 89 -8.20 13.28 -0.01
CA SER A 89 -7.34 12.12 -0.10
C SER A 89 -7.10 11.51 1.29
N TYR A 90 -6.92 10.20 1.33
CA TYR A 90 -6.72 9.44 2.56
C TYR A 90 -5.32 8.86 2.59
N ASN A 91 -4.72 8.86 3.78
CA ASN A 91 -3.44 8.22 4.05
C ASN A 91 -3.54 7.50 5.40
N SER A 92 -3.32 6.20 5.39
CA SER A 92 -3.44 5.38 6.59
C SER A 92 -2.33 5.61 7.62
N GLY A 93 -1.23 6.24 7.22
CA GLY A 93 0.01 6.15 7.97
C GLY A 93 0.64 4.76 7.84
N TRP A 94 1.71 4.53 8.57
CA TRP A 94 2.41 3.25 8.49
C TRP A 94 1.72 2.19 9.34
N ILE A 95 1.37 1.07 8.70
CA ILE A 95 0.69 -0.07 9.30
C ILE A 95 1.66 -1.23 9.37
N GLN A 96 1.70 -1.94 10.49
CA GLN A 96 2.49 -3.16 10.63
C GLN A 96 1.92 -4.26 9.75
N LEU A 97 2.75 -4.79 8.85
CA LEU A 97 2.39 -5.88 7.96
C LEU A 97 3.64 -6.73 7.69
N PRO A 98 3.73 -7.93 8.29
CA PRO A 98 4.88 -8.80 8.07
C PRO A 98 5.06 -9.17 6.61
N SER A 99 6.27 -9.57 6.21
CA SER A 99 6.52 -10.07 4.86
C SER A 99 5.63 -11.28 4.54
N GLY A 100 5.21 -11.39 3.29
CA GLY A 100 4.32 -12.43 2.83
C GLY A 100 3.45 -11.99 1.68
N SER A 101 2.52 -12.86 1.28
CA SER A 101 1.58 -12.60 0.20
C SER A 101 0.24 -12.17 0.74
N TYR A 102 -0.32 -11.12 0.16
CA TYR A 102 -1.58 -10.51 0.58
C TYR A 102 -2.46 -10.18 -0.62
N ASN A 103 -3.74 -9.95 -0.33
CA ASN A 103 -4.70 -9.45 -1.30
C ASN A 103 -5.16 -8.05 -0.88
N PHE A 104 -5.59 -7.25 -1.83
CA PHE A 104 -6.28 -6.02 -1.53
C PHE A 104 -7.61 -5.95 -2.28
N THR A 105 -8.56 -5.20 -1.73
CA THR A 105 -9.79 -4.82 -2.41
C THR A 105 -10.02 -3.33 -2.25
N PHE A 106 -10.44 -2.68 -3.32
CA PHE A 106 -10.89 -1.29 -3.30
C PHE A 106 -12.25 -1.24 -3.96
N GLY A 107 -13.28 -0.99 -3.17
CA GLY A 107 -14.66 -0.93 -3.63
C GLY A 107 -15.20 0.49 -3.59
N THR A 108 -16.06 0.82 -4.54
CA THR A 108 -16.77 2.09 -4.60
C THR A 108 -18.26 1.83 -4.79
N ILE A 109 -19.08 2.65 -4.14
CA ILE A 109 -20.53 2.56 -4.27
C ILE A 109 -21.13 3.97 -4.12
N GLY A 110 -22.16 4.28 -4.90
CA GLY A 110 -22.84 5.56 -4.79
C GLY A 110 -23.50 6.03 -6.08
N ILE A 111 -23.96 7.26 -6.05
CA ILE A 111 -24.64 7.93 -7.18
C ILE A 111 -23.77 9.01 -7.81
N GLY A 112 -22.60 9.28 -7.26
CA GLY A 112 -21.62 10.22 -7.81
C GLY A 112 -20.52 9.53 -8.59
N SER A 113 -19.64 10.32 -9.20
CA SER A 113 -18.45 9.82 -9.86
C SER A 113 -17.24 9.94 -8.92
N LEU A 114 -16.22 9.14 -9.15
CA LEU A 114 -14.96 9.18 -8.40
C LEU A 114 -13.80 8.83 -9.32
N ASP A 115 -12.81 9.73 -9.37
CA ASP A 115 -11.51 9.45 -9.98
C ASP A 115 -10.48 9.51 -8.89
N ALA A 116 -9.83 8.37 -8.63
CA ALA A 116 -8.87 8.24 -7.55
C ALA A 116 -7.71 7.33 -7.96
N THR A 117 -6.61 7.42 -7.23
CA THR A 117 -5.49 6.49 -7.34
C THR A 117 -5.33 5.78 -6.01
N PHE A 118 -5.45 4.47 -6.02
CA PHE A 118 -5.21 3.60 -4.86
C PHE A 118 -3.77 3.11 -4.92
N SER A 119 -3.03 3.29 -3.84
CA SER A 119 -1.62 2.88 -3.78
C SER A 119 -1.26 2.30 -2.43
N ILE A 120 -0.31 1.37 -2.44
CA ILE A 120 0.31 0.82 -1.24
C ILE A 120 1.80 1.01 -1.36
N THR A 121 2.39 1.63 -0.35
CA THR A 121 3.85 1.85 -0.24
C THR A 121 4.39 0.95 0.86
N SER A 122 5.49 0.27 0.60
CA SER A 122 6.13 -0.67 1.51
C SER A 122 7.48 -0.14 1.99
N LYS A 123 7.80 -0.38 3.26
CA LYS A 123 9.13 -0.07 3.80
C LYS A 123 9.52 -1.05 4.90
N GLY A 124 10.82 -1.06 5.26
CA GLY A 124 11.31 -1.72 6.46
C GLY A 124 11.26 -0.80 7.67
N GLY A 125 11.33 -1.37 8.88
CA GLY A 125 11.25 -0.62 10.14
C GLY A 125 12.39 0.37 10.37
N PHE A 126 13.45 0.29 9.57
CA PHE A 126 14.60 1.19 9.67
C PHE A 126 14.27 2.63 9.22
N TRP A 127 13.31 2.81 8.34
CA TRP A 127 12.98 4.12 7.74
C TRP A 127 11.90 4.90 8.49
#